data_d8acc98745ea32f123b3f1bca2ba0370
#
_entry.id   d8acc98745ea32f123b3f1bca2ba0370
#
_cell.length_a   1.000
_cell.length_b   1.000
_cell.length_c   1.000
_cell.angle_alpha   90.00
_cell.angle_beta   90.00
_cell.angle_gamma   90.00
#
_symmetry.space_group_name_H-M   'P 1'
#
loop_
_entity.id
_entity.type
_entity.pdbx_description
1 polymer ?
#
loop_
_entity_poly.entity_id
_entity_poly.type
_entity_poly.pdbx_seq_one_letter_code
_entity_poly.pdbx_strand_id
1 'polypeptide(L)'
;MKIQKDNLTPKQKRNAYLWIIFLSILLFSFFYYKSYLKENRKELLSENTEITFCKIIGSNTYKSTTNYLEYNVNGKDYETRPLSSRVFNIGEFYEIKYSKLNPEISEVNYTKPIIFNRNKFDQINGIIDKTYESEHLSVLSFKYNYENKEYERDIILEKIENLKKGNEIKILVNKKKPKISYLEKQFKAE
;
A
#
# COMPACT_ATOMS: atom_id res chain seq x y z
N MET A 1 39.60 -25.60 -23.52
CA MET A 1 39.94 -25.59 -22.09
C MET A 1 39.30 -26.82 -21.44
N LYS A 2 40.09 -27.87 -21.12
CA LYS A 2 39.56 -29.07 -20.46
C LYS A 2 39.32 -28.76 -18.99
N ILE A 3 38.08 -28.77 -18.58
CA ILE A 3 37.70 -28.67 -17.15
C ILE A 3 38.19 -29.95 -16.49
N GLN A 4 39.27 -29.85 -15.68
CA GLN A 4 39.79 -30.94 -14.88
C GLN A 4 38.70 -31.25 -13.81
N LYS A 5 38.08 -32.42 -13.89
CA LYS A 5 37.17 -32.90 -12.84
C LYS A 5 38.02 -33.25 -11.61
N ASP A 6 38.16 -32.30 -10.69
CA ASP A 6 38.77 -32.59 -9.39
C ASP A 6 37.83 -33.58 -8.64
N ASN A 7 38.33 -34.81 -8.50
CA ASN A 7 37.62 -35.83 -7.74
C ASN A 7 37.76 -35.53 -6.24
N LEU A 8 36.69 -35.01 -5.65
CA LEU A 8 36.61 -34.75 -4.22
C LEU A 8 36.92 -36.03 -3.42
N THR A 9 37.71 -35.89 -2.38
CA THR A 9 38.01 -37.00 -1.45
C THR A 9 36.72 -37.41 -0.70
N PRO A 10 36.62 -38.66 -0.19
CA PRO A 10 35.41 -39.09 0.57
C PRO A 10 35.05 -38.19 1.75
N LYS A 11 36.07 -37.62 2.44
CA LYS A 11 35.89 -36.67 3.53
C LYS A 11 35.27 -35.34 3.05
N GLN A 12 35.76 -34.83 1.90
CA GLN A 12 35.22 -33.60 1.29
C GLN A 12 33.78 -33.81 0.83
N LYS A 13 33.45 -34.95 0.23
CA LYS A 13 32.07 -35.29 -0.16
C LYS A 13 31.13 -35.31 1.07
N ARG A 14 31.54 -35.98 2.16
CA ARG A 14 30.75 -36.04 3.40
C ARG A 14 30.51 -34.65 3.97
N ASN A 15 31.55 -33.82 4.04
CA ASN A 15 31.39 -32.45 4.53
C ASN A 15 30.49 -31.60 3.62
N ALA A 16 30.57 -31.76 2.29
CA ALA A 16 29.67 -31.10 1.36
C ALA A 16 28.19 -31.49 1.60
N TYR A 17 27.91 -32.77 1.81
CA TYR A 17 26.56 -33.24 2.13
C TYR A 17 26.07 -32.65 3.46
N LEU A 18 26.89 -32.59 4.48
CA LEU A 18 26.54 -31.99 5.78
C LEU A 18 26.21 -30.48 5.62
N TRP A 19 26.98 -29.76 4.82
CA TRP A 19 26.70 -28.36 4.51
C TRP A 19 25.40 -28.19 3.73
N ILE A 20 25.12 -29.05 2.76
CA ILE A 20 23.85 -29.02 2.01
C ILE A 20 22.67 -29.25 2.95
N ILE A 21 22.76 -30.25 3.84
CA ILE A 21 21.70 -30.53 4.82
C ILE A 21 21.51 -29.31 5.77
N PHE A 22 22.60 -28.76 6.28
CA PHE A 22 22.55 -27.59 7.16
C PHE A 22 21.90 -26.39 6.49
N LEU A 23 22.30 -26.08 5.25
CA LEU A 23 21.71 -24.99 4.48
C LEU A 23 20.23 -25.25 4.17
N SER A 24 19.86 -26.49 3.90
CA SER A 24 18.45 -26.85 3.68
C SER A 24 17.62 -26.63 4.94
N ILE A 25 18.11 -27.02 6.11
CA ILE A 25 17.43 -26.81 7.40
C ILE A 25 17.25 -25.29 7.66
N LEU A 26 18.27 -24.48 7.42
CA LEU A 26 18.18 -23.02 7.55
C LEU A 26 17.14 -22.43 6.61
N LEU A 27 17.11 -22.91 5.36
CA LEU A 27 16.14 -22.45 4.36
C LEU A 27 14.70 -22.79 4.78
N PHE A 28 14.46 -24.05 5.19
CA PHE A 28 13.15 -24.47 5.67
C PHE A 28 12.71 -23.71 6.93
N SER A 29 13.61 -23.51 7.89
CA SER A 29 13.34 -22.72 9.10
C SER A 29 12.98 -21.27 8.75
N PHE A 30 13.65 -20.67 7.77
CA PHE A 30 13.33 -19.34 7.30
C PHE A 30 11.93 -19.25 6.67
N PHE A 31 11.57 -20.20 5.80
CA PHE A 31 10.23 -20.22 5.18
C PHE A 31 9.15 -20.49 6.22
N TYR A 32 9.37 -21.41 7.15
CA TYR A 32 8.45 -21.68 8.25
C TYR A 32 8.21 -20.42 9.09
N TYR A 33 9.29 -19.72 9.48
CA TYR A 33 9.20 -18.50 10.26
C TYR A 33 8.44 -17.40 9.51
N LYS A 34 8.69 -17.22 8.21
CA LYS A 34 7.95 -16.29 7.35
C LYS A 34 6.45 -16.63 7.28
N SER A 35 6.12 -17.90 7.14
CA SER A 35 4.73 -18.37 7.13
C SER A 35 4.05 -18.08 8.47
N TYR A 36 4.70 -18.40 9.56
CA TYR A 36 4.21 -18.13 10.92
C TYR A 36 3.93 -16.65 11.15
N LEU A 37 4.85 -15.76 10.75
CA LEU A 37 4.64 -14.32 10.87
C LEU A 37 3.45 -13.82 10.05
N LYS A 38 3.24 -14.38 8.86
CA LYS A 38 2.10 -14.04 7.99
C LYS A 38 0.77 -14.47 8.61
N GLU A 39 0.71 -15.69 9.13
CA GLU A 39 -0.48 -16.26 9.79
C GLU A 39 -0.83 -15.45 11.05
N ASN A 40 0.14 -15.22 11.93
CA ASN A 40 -0.02 -14.41 13.14
C ASN A 40 -0.51 -12.98 12.82
N ARG A 41 0.08 -12.34 11.78
CA ARG A 41 -0.40 -11.03 11.32
C ARG A 41 -1.86 -11.08 10.87
N LYS A 42 -2.25 -12.12 10.10
CA LYS A 42 -3.62 -12.30 9.62
C LYS A 42 -4.59 -12.50 10.78
N GLU A 43 -4.24 -13.32 11.75
CA GLU A 43 -5.03 -13.55 12.97
C GLU A 43 -5.25 -12.25 13.76
N LEU A 44 -4.17 -11.51 14.03
CA LEU A 44 -4.23 -10.24 14.75
C LEU A 44 -5.01 -9.14 14.01
N LEU A 45 -5.15 -9.22 12.70
CA LEU A 45 -5.97 -8.32 11.87
C LEU A 45 -7.38 -8.85 11.59
N SER A 46 -7.72 -10.08 11.99
CA SER A 46 -9.07 -10.63 11.89
C SER A 46 -9.88 -10.47 13.16
N GLU A 47 -9.23 -10.57 14.32
CA GLU A 47 -9.85 -10.52 15.63
C GLU A 47 -9.33 -9.31 16.43
N ASN A 48 -10.19 -8.76 17.31
CA ASN A 48 -9.82 -7.66 18.22
C ASN A 48 -9.15 -6.47 17.52
N THR A 49 -9.75 -6.01 16.43
CA THR A 49 -9.26 -4.85 15.67
C THR A 49 -10.07 -3.60 15.98
N GLU A 50 -9.46 -2.46 15.76
CA GLU A 50 -10.09 -1.16 15.71
C GLU A 50 -9.70 -0.40 14.46
N ILE A 51 -10.51 0.58 14.11
CA ILE A 51 -10.30 1.47 12.98
C ILE A 51 -9.99 2.86 13.49
N THR A 52 -8.97 3.48 12.90
CA THR A 52 -8.63 4.89 13.10
C THR A 52 -8.23 5.49 11.76
N PHE A 53 -7.59 6.64 11.76
CA PHE A 53 -7.04 7.24 10.56
C PHE A 53 -5.52 7.30 10.62
N CYS A 54 -4.88 7.21 9.46
CA CYS A 54 -3.47 7.45 9.30
C CYS A 54 -3.21 8.60 8.33
N LYS A 55 -2.06 9.24 8.47
CA LYS A 55 -1.59 10.33 7.64
C LYS A 55 -0.38 9.88 6.83
N ILE A 56 -0.35 10.20 5.55
CA ILE A 56 0.83 10.02 4.72
C ILE A 56 1.88 11.07 5.12
N ILE A 57 3.02 10.62 5.62
CA ILE A 57 4.14 11.47 6.03
C ILE A 57 5.31 11.45 5.06
N GLY A 58 5.36 10.46 4.17
CA GLY A 58 6.40 10.33 3.16
C GLY A 58 6.14 9.20 2.18
N SER A 59 6.93 9.15 1.12
CA SER A 59 6.99 8.02 0.19
C SER A 59 8.39 7.88 -0.39
N ASN A 60 8.76 6.65 -0.72
CA ASN A 60 10.01 6.33 -1.42
C ASN A 60 9.72 5.35 -2.53
N THR A 61 10.29 5.62 -3.72
CA THR A 61 10.20 4.74 -4.88
C THR A 61 11.62 4.41 -5.36
N TYR A 62 12.06 3.19 -5.06
CA TYR A 62 13.32 2.65 -5.56
C TYR A 62 13.03 1.41 -6.42
N LYS A 63 12.97 0.21 -5.91
CA LYS A 63 12.54 -1.00 -6.63
C LYS A 63 11.04 -1.26 -6.47
N SER A 64 10.47 -0.71 -5.43
CA SER A 64 9.04 -0.76 -5.11
C SER A 64 8.66 0.57 -4.47
N THR A 65 7.38 0.91 -4.52
CA THR A 65 6.87 2.09 -3.82
C THR A 65 6.53 1.71 -2.39
N THR A 66 7.04 2.50 -1.44
CA THR A 66 6.72 2.39 -0.02
C THR A 66 6.18 3.74 0.45
N ASN A 67 5.00 3.73 1.06
CA ASN A 67 4.45 4.91 1.72
C ASN A 67 4.75 4.83 3.21
N TYR A 68 5.11 5.96 3.81
CA TYR A 68 5.30 6.09 5.26
C TYR A 68 4.06 6.72 5.84
N LEU A 69 3.45 6.04 6.80
CA LEU A 69 2.20 6.46 7.43
C LEU A 69 2.37 6.53 8.93
N GLU A 70 1.72 7.53 9.51
CA GLU A 70 1.66 7.77 10.96
C GLU A 70 0.20 7.72 11.42
N TYR A 71 -0.08 7.09 12.55
CA TYR A 71 -1.40 7.04 13.18
C TYR A 71 -1.27 6.99 14.70
N ASN A 72 -2.28 7.50 15.38
CA ASN A 72 -2.31 7.57 16.85
C ASN A 72 -3.27 6.55 17.43
N VAL A 73 -2.82 5.86 18.46
CA VAL A 73 -3.65 4.95 19.27
C VAL A 73 -3.45 5.31 20.73
N ASN A 74 -4.51 5.74 21.40
CA ASN A 74 -4.51 6.08 22.82
C ASN A 74 -3.42 7.07 23.23
N GLY A 75 -3.11 8.07 22.36
CA GLY A 75 -2.11 9.10 22.63
C GLY A 75 -0.67 8.70 22.27
N LYS A 76 -0.44 7.49 21.78
CA LYS A 76 0.86 7.04 21.29
C LYS A 76 0.86 6.99 19.76
N ASP A 77 1.90 7.53 19.15
CA ASP A 77 2.08 7.51 17.71
C ASP A 77 2.77 6.22 17.25
N TYR A 78 2.27 5.68 16.15
CA TYR A 78 2.78 4.50 15.48
C TYR A 78 3.06 4.80 14.02
N GLU A 79 4.10 4.19 13.48
CA GLU A 79 4.44 4.27 12.06
C GLU A 79 4.24 2.92 11.39
N THR A 80 3.79 2.94 10.14
CA THR A 80 3.75 1.76 9.27
C THR A 80 4.26 2.09 7.88
N ARG A 81 4.77 1.08 7.17
CA ARG A 81 5.43 1.23 5.86
C ARG A 81 4.92 0.19 4.87
N PRO A 82 3.62 0.22 4.52
CA PRO A 82 3.09 -0.74 3.57
C PRO A 82 3.69 -0.52 2.17
N LEU A 83 3.93 -1.62 1.48
CA LEU A 83 4.21 -1.60 0.05
C LEU A 83 2.94 -1.15 -0.68
N SER A 84 3.10 -0.35 -1.69
CA SER A 84 2.00 0.12 -2.53
C SER A 84 2.40 0.10 -4.00
N SER A 85 1.43 -0.07 -4.88
CA SER A 85 1.62 0.11 -6.32
C SER A 85 1.57 1.60 -6.74
N ARG A 86 1.27 2.52 -5.82
CA ARG A 86 1.07 3.95 -6.09
C ARG A 86 1.75 4.82 -5.04
N VAL A 87 2.15 6.00 -5.48
CA VAL A 87 2.63 7.09 -4.62
C VAL A 87 1.44 7.92 -4.15
N PHE A 88 1.33 8.12 -2.86
CA PHE A 88 0.35 9.02 -2.25
C PHE A 88 1.02 10.32 -1.83
N ASN A 89 0.24 11.40 -1.74
CA ASN A 89 0.80 12.70 -1.43
C ASN A 89 0.89 12.92 0.08
N ILE A 90 1.97 13.55 0.51
CA ILE A 90 2.19 13.89 1.93
C ILE A 90 1.06 14.79 2.43
N GLY A 91 0.42 14.34 3.50
CA GLY A 91 -0.72 15.02 4.13
C GLY A 91 -2.09 14.49 3.71
N GLU A 92 -2.15 13.44 2.90
CA GLU A 92 -3.38 12.67 2.73
C GLU A 92 -3.68 11.83 3.96
N PHE A 93 -4.97 11.58 4.22
CA PHE A 93 -5.43 10.74 5.31
C PHE A 93 -6.28 9.60 4.77
N TYR A 94 -6.11 8.43 5.38
CA TYR A 94 -6.82 7.20 5.02
C TYR A 94 -7.29 6.46 6.27
N GLU A 95 -8.30 5.63 6.09
CA GLU A 95 -8.70 4.66 7.12
C GLU A 95 -7.58 3.64 7.33
N ILE A 96 -7.29 3.32 8.58
CA ILE A 96 -6.36 2.26 8.96
C ILE A 96 -6.99 1.38 10.04
N LYS A 97 -6.93 0.07 9.82
CA LYS A 97 -7.29 -0.96 10.78
C LYS A 97 -6.04 -1.42 11.51
N TYR A 98 -6.08 -1.55 12.82
CA TYR A 98 -4.97 -2.03 13.63
C TYR A 98 -5.43 -3.07 14.65
N SER A 99 -4.50 -3.92 15.11
CA SER A 99 -4.75 -4.88 16.18
C SER A 99 -4.69 -4.19 17.54
N LYS A 100 -5.72 -4.37 18.39
CA LYS A 100 -5.72 -3.88 19.77
C LYS A 100 -4.63 -4.51 20.62
N LEU A 101 -4.28 -5.77 20.34
CA LEU A 101 -3.26 -6.52 21.08
C LEU A 101 -1.85 -6.06 20.70
N ASN A 102 -1.64 -5.66 19.45
CA ASN A 102 -0.37 -5.12 18.96
C ASN A 102 -0.61 -4.03 17.91
N PRO A 103 -0.73 -2.76 18.32
CA PRO A 103 -0.99 -1.67 17.40
C PRO A 103 0.04 -1.46 16.28
N GLU A 104 1.25 -2.02 16.39
CA GLU A 104 2.23 -2.00 15.29
C GLU A 104 1.77 -2.82 14.08
N ILE A 105 0.85 -3.77 14.31
CA ILE A 105 0.24 -4.56 13.24
C ILE A 105 -1.00 -3.85 12.75
N SER A 106 -0.91 -3.30 11.55
CA SER A 106 -1.95 -2.48 10.94
C SER A 106 -2.07 -2.72 9.43
N GLU A 107 -3.20 -2.33 8.87
CA GLU A 107 -3.51 -2.40 7.45
C GLU A 107 -4.25 -1.13 7.02
N VAL A 108 -3.70 -0.42 6.05
CA VAL A 108 -4.31 0.80 5.51
C VAL A 108 -5.30 0.48 4.41
N ASN A 109 -6.45 1.15 4.44
CA ASN A 109 -7.45 1.08 3.37
C ASN A 109 -7.35 2.31 2.47
N TYR A 110 -6.61 2.21 1.38
CA TYR A 110 -6.44 3.29 0.41
C TYR A 110 -7.71 3.61 -0.41
N THR A 111 -8.74 2.79 -0.33
CA THR A 111 -10.03 3.07 -1.00
C THR A 111 -10.89 4.06 -0.21
N LYS A 112 -10.55 4.26 1.09
CA LYS A 112 -11.28 5.11 2.02
C LYS A 112 -10.44 6.32 2.47
N PRO A 113 -10.29 7.34 1.62
CA PRO A 113 -9.66 8.59 2.02
C PRO A 113 -10.53 9.34 3.05
N ILE A 114 -9.90 10.13 3.91
CA ILE A 114 -10.57 10.91 4.94
C ILE A 114 -10.34 12.40 4.72
N ILE A 115 -11.40 13.18 4.74
CA ILE A 115 -11.38 14.64 4.68
C ILE A 115 -11.93 15.20 5.99
N PHE A 116 -11.06 15.73 6.86
CA PHE A 116 -11.48 16.35 8.12
C PHE A 116 -12.15 17.73 7.95
N ASN A 117 -11.82 18.44 6.89
CA ASN A 117 -12.37 19.77 6.63
C ASN A 117 -12.67 19.94 5.14
N ARG A 118 -13.94 19.82 4.80
CA ARG A 118 -14.45 19.92 3.42
C ARG A 118 -14.22 21.30 2.81
N ASN A 119 -14.19 22.38 3.61
CA ASN A 119 -13.98 23.74 3.14
C ASN A 119 -12.57 23.98 2.58
N LYS A 120 -11.62 23.09 2.85
CA LYS A 120 -10.28 23.12 2.25
C LYS A 120 -10.23 22.55 0.83
N PHE A 121 -11.36 22.11 0.30
CA PHE A 121 -11.44 21.49 -1.02
C PHE A 121 -12.44 22.23 -1.90
N ASP A 122 -12.07 22.45 -3.15
CA ASP A 122 -12.97 22.89 -4.21
C ASP A 122 -13.51 21.66 -4.96
N GLN A 123 -14.75 21.77 -5.39
CA GLN A 123 -15.38 20.78 -6.25
C GLN A 123 -15.25 21.26 -7.69
N ILE A 124 -14.62 20.44 -8.52
CA ILE A 124 -14.43 20.72 -9.95
C ILE A 124 -14.71 19.48 -10.78
N ASN A 125 -14.70 19.63 -12.11
CA ASN A 125 -14.76 18.50 -13.03
C ASN A 125 -13.36 18.02 -13.39
N GLY A 126 -13.20 16.71 -13.48
CA GLY A 126 -12.03 16.02 -14.02
C GLY A 126 -12.45 15.10 -15.15
N ILE A 127 -11.49 14.63 -15.93
CA ILE A 127 -11.70 13.70 -17.04
C ILE A 127 -10.96 12.40 -16.77
N ILE A 128 -11.63 11.27 -16.92
CA ILE A 128 -11.01 9.95 -16.76
C ILE A 128 -10.02 9.73 -17.91
N ASP A 129 -8.75 9.48 -17.55
CA ASP A 129 -7.71 9.13 -18.51
C ASP A 129 -7.59 7.62 -18.68
N LYS A 130 -7.56 6.86 -17.57
CA LYS A 130 -7.42 5.39 -17.58
C LYS A 130 -8.21 4.75 -16.45
N THR A 131 -8.62 3.53 -16.69
CA THR A 131 -9.15 2.62 -15.66
C THR A 131 -8.41 1.30 -15.74
N TYR A 132 -8.09 0.75 -14.59
CA TYR A 132 -7.51 -0.58 -14.44
C TYR A 132 -8.26 -1.33 -13.35
N GLU A 133 -8.73 -2.53 -13.65
CA GLU A 133 -9.42 -3.38 -12.69
C GLU A 133 -8.88 -4.80 -12.79
N SER A 134 -8.55 -5.37 -11.63
CA SER A 134 -8.16 -6.76 -11.46
C SER A 134 -8.85 -7.32 -10.21
N GLU A 135 -8.70 -8.61 -9.95
CA GLU A 135 -9.26 -9.27 -8.77
C GLU A 135 -8.89 -8.57 -7.44
N HIS A 136 -7.71 -7.95 -7.38
CA HIS A 136 -7.16 -7.39 -6.13
C HIS A 136 -6.94 -5.88 -6.16
N LEU A 137 -7.15 -5.22 -7.29
CA LEU A 137 -6.80 -3.81 -7.42
C LEU A 137 -7.64 -3.13 -8.51
N SER A 138 -8.35 -2.08 -8.11
CA SER A 138 -9.07 -1.18 -9.02
C SER A 138 -8.44 0.21 -8.94
N VAL A 139 -7.93 0.71 -10.05
CA VAL A 139 -7.27 2.02 -10.14
C VAL A 139 -7.96 2.89 -11.17
N LEU A 140 -8.27 4.11 -10.77
CA LEU A 140 -8.76 5.17 -11.62
C LEU A 140 -7.71 6.26 -11.76
N SER A 141 -7.34 6.57 -13.00
CA SER A 141 -6.50 7.72 -13.34
C SER A 141 -7.36 8.80 -13.96
N PHE A 142 -7.23 10.03 -13.49
CA PHE A 142 -7.97 11.17 -14.03
C PHE A 142 -7.09 12.41 -14.11
N LYS A 143 -7.46 13.33 -15.02
CA LYS A 143 -6.82 14.61 -15.25
C LYS A 143 -7.78 15.75 -14.94
N TYR A 144 -7.24 16.86 -14.49
CA TYR A 144 -8.02 18.08 -14.22
C TYR A 144 -7.13 19.31 -14.29
N ASN A 145 -7.75 20.45 -14.58
CA ASN A 145 -7.11 21.75 -14.54
C ASN A 145 -7.52 22.48 -13.26
N TYR A 146 -6.54 23.01 -12.53
CA TYR A 146 -6.76 23.80 -11.34
C TYR A 146 -5.76 24.97 -11.32
N GLU A 147 -6.24 26.20 -11.19
CA GLU A 147 -5.43 27.43 -11.23
C GLU A 147 -4.49 27.49 -12.44
N ASN A 148 -5.00 27.20 -13.64
CA ASN A 148 -4.28 27.18 -14.92
C ASN A 148 -3.12 26.17 -15.00
N LYS A 149 -3.14 25.12 -14.17
CA LYS A 149 -2.20 24.01 -14.23
C LYS A 149 -2.92 22.70 -14.40
N GLU A 150 -2.36 21.84 -15.23
CA GLU A 150 -2.86 20.46 -15.40
C GLU A 150 -2.27 19.56 -14.32
N TYR A 151 -3.13 18.71 -13.76
CA TYR A 151 -2.80 17.70 -12.78
C TYR A 151 -3.32 16.33 -13.25
N GLU A 152 -2.57 15.30 -12.90
CA GLU A 152 -2.96 13.90 -13.07
C GLU A 152 -2.96 13.22 -11.71
N ARG A 153 -3.94 12.34 -11.48
CA ARG A 153 -4.10 11.63 -10.23
C ARG A 153 -4.52 10.19 -10.46
N ASP A 154 -3.82 9.27 -9.78
CA ASP A 154 -4.24 7.88 -9.60
C ASP A 154 -4.87 7.71 -8.22
N ILE A 155 -6.03 7.07 -8.16
CA ILE A 155 -6.68 6.67 -6.91
C ILE A 155 -7.03 5.19 -6.94
N ILE A 156 -7.06 4.58 -5.75
CA ILE A 156 -7.50 3.20 -5.58
C ILE A 156 -8.99 3.24 -5.18
N LEU A 157 -9.79 2.40 -5.82
CA LEU A 157 -11.21 2.24 -5.55
C LEU A 157 -11.50 0.80 -5.13
N GLU A 158 -12.58 0.57 -4.42
CA GLU A 158 -13.06 -0.79 -4.14
C GLU A 158 -13.49 -1.47 -5.44
N LYS A 159 -14.18 -0.72 -6.32
CA LYS A 159 -14.65 -1.19 -7.62
C LYS A 159 -14.79 -0.05 -8.61
N ILE A 160 -14.59 -0.35 -9.88
CA ILE A 160 -14.82 0.59 -10.99
C ILE A 160 -16.17 0.27 -11.62
N GLU A 161 -17.18 1.09 -11.31
CA GLU A 161 -18.51 0.94 -11.88
C GLU A 161 -18.83 2.11 -12.81
N ASN A 162 -19.17 1.80 -14.07
CA ASN A 162 -19.61 2.78 -15.07
C ASN A 162 -18.61 3.94 -15.33
N LEU A 163 -17.35 3.77 -14.97
CA LEU A 163 -16.27 4.76 -15.17
C LEU A 163 -15.48 4.37 -16.42
N LYS A 164 -15.61 5.15 -17.50
CA LYS A 164 -14.92 4.90 -18.77
C LYS A 164 -13.99 6.06 -19.10
N LYS A 165 -12.90 5.77 -19.83
CA LYS A 165 -12.01 6.81 -20.37
C LYS A 165 -12.80 7.87 -21.13
N GLY A 166 -12.47 9.14 -20.89
CA GLY A 166 -13.11 10.31 -21.49
C GLY A 166 -14.38 10.78 -20.75
N ASN A 167 -14.92 10.01 -19.80
CA ASN A 167 -16.03 10.48 -18.99
C ASN A 167 -15.62 11.60 -18.06
N GLU A 168 -16.52 12.56 -17.88
CA GLU A 168 -16.40 13.61 -16.90
C GLU A 168 -16.79 13.11 -15.51
N ILE A 169 -16.04 13.49 -14.50
CA ILE A 169 -16.28 13.11 -13.10
C ILE A 169 -16.17 14.34 -12.18
N LYS A 170 -16.91 14.34 -11.09
CA LYS A 170 -16.77 15.34 -10.03
C LYS A 170 -15.70 14.93 -9.05
N ILE A 171 -14.74 15.83 -8.82
CA ILE A 171 -13.61 15.63 -7.93
C ILE A 171 -13.51 16.76 -6.90
N LEU A 172 -12.85 16.44 -5.79
CA LEU A 172 -12.52 17.35 -4.72
C LEU A 172 -11.03 17.62 -4.76
N VAL A 173 -10.63 18.87 -4.97
CA VAL A 173 -9.22 19.26 -5.06
C VAL A 173 -8.84 20.13 -3.85
N ASN A 174 -7.77 19.77 -3.18
CA ASN A 174 -7.29 20.53 -2.03
C ASN A 174 -6.72 21.90 -2.48
N LYS A 175 -7.28 23.01 -1.98
CA LYS A 175 -6.91 24.39 -2.35
C LYS A 175 -5.44 24.73 -2.18
N LYS A 176 -4.79 24.19 -1.12
CA LYS A 176 -3.37 24.44 -0.82
C LYS A 176 -2.42 23.44 -1.43
N LYS A 177 -2.90 22.24 -1.71
CA LYS A 177 -2.11 21.12 -2.25
C LYS A 177 -2.89 20.45 -3.39
N PRO A 178 -2.96 21.05 -4.59
CA PRO A 178 -3.82 20.57 -5.67
C PRO A 178 -3.56 19.11 -6.10
N LYS A 179 -2.36 18.59 -5.88
CA LYS A 179 -2.06 17.17 -6.10
C LYS A 179 -2.89 16.22 -5.24
N ILE A 180 -3.45 16.70 -4.12
CA ILE A 180 -4.38 15.94 -3.27
C ILE A 180 -5.77 16.15 -3.83
N SER A 181 -6.29 15.12 -4.47
CA SER A 181 -7.64 15.15 -5.04
C SER A 181 -8.30 13.77 -4.92
N TYR A 182 -9.62 13.75 -4.84
CA TYR A 182 -10.43 12.55 -4.62
C TYR A 182 -11.68 12.60 -5.48
N LEU A 183 -12.31 11.47 -5.73
CA LEU A 183 -13.68 11.46 -6.27
C LEU A 183 -14.67 11.97 -5.23
N GLU A 184 -15.57 12.84 -5.64
CA GLU A 184 -16.65 13.31 -4.76
C GLU A 184 -17.48 12.16 -4.20
N LYS A 185 -17.75 11.14 -5.03
CA LYS A 185 -18.57 9.99 -4.63
C LYS A 185 -17.98 9.15 -3.47
N GLN A 186 -16.67 9.23 -3.21
CA GLN A 186 -16.04 8.54 -2.09
C GLN A 186 -16.49 9.11 -0.72
N PHE A 187 -17.15 10.27 -0.70
CA PHE A 187 -17.58 10.99 0.50
C PHE A 187 -19.09 11.20 0.57
N LYS A 188 -19.86 10.71 -0.40
CA LYS A 188 -21.32 10.65 -0.29
C LYS A 188 -21.64 9.43 0.56
N ALA A 189 -22.32 9.65 1.70
CA ALA A 189 -22.95 8.56 2.41
C ALA A 189 -23.95 7.87 1.47
N GLU A 190 -23.91 6.55 1.46
CA GLU A 190 -24.99 5.74 0.85
C GLU A 190 -26.29 5.94 1.60
#